data_dfbce50a1294274533c23a11d9cb4e6d
#
_entry.id   dfbce50a1294274533c23a11d9cb4e6d
#
_cell.length_a   1.000
_cell.length_b   1.000
_cell.length_c   1.000
_cell.angle_alpha   90.00
_cell.angle_beta   90.00
_cell.angle_gamma   90.00
#
_symmetry.space_group_name_H-M   'P 1'
#
loop_
_entity.id
_entity.type
_entity.pdbx_description
1 polymer ?
#
loop_
_entity_poly.entity_id
_entity_poly.type
_entity_poly.pdbx_seq_one_letter_code
_entity_poly.pdbx_strand_id
1 'polypeptide(L)'
;MKRLWLAAAGLAIAMTAAPGADAPPGRRLPLPRTVATYVPFFTWNGAYVGLNAGYGFGSSQWTDTITQISTNKFGIKGGLAGGTVGYNLQLSTVVVGLEGDIDWSGIKGSTTINCISTCQTSNSWLGTARGRIGYAFDHFLPYFTGGAAFGEVKGSVLGFGSFSQTKVGWTAGAGLEYAFTDNWTTKLEYLYVDLGKATCNAACSGGDPFDVTFKTSIVRGGVNYKF
;
A
#
# COMPACT_ATOMS: atom_id res chain seq x y z
N MET A 1 31.26 18.69 44.54
CA MET A 1 31.01 19.20 45.89
C MET A 1 30.54 20.64 45.78
N LYS A 2 29.26 20.92 45.95
CA LYS A 2 28.69 22.20 46.43
C LYS A 2 27.17 21.99 46.44
N ARG A 3 26.65 21.80 47.64
CA ARG A 3 25.23 21.69 47.93
C ARG A 3 24.67 23.10 48.04
N LEU A 4 23.62 23.43 47.26
CA LEU A 4 22.81 24.62 47.49
C LEU A 4 21.54 24.19 48.24
N TRP A 5 21.36 24.74 49.43
CA TRP A 5 20.15 24.72 50.22
C TRP A 5 19.28 25.91 49.78
N LEU A 6 18.04 25.69 49.39
CA LEU A 6 17.03 26.74 49.23
C LEU A 6 16.08 26.64 50.41
N ALA A 7 16.06 27.67 51.21
CA ALA A 7 15.19 27.86 52.37
C ALA A 7 13.76 28.22 51.87
N ALA A 8 12.77 27.49 52.37
CA ALA A 8 11.36 27.80 52.17
C ALA A 8 10.92 28.81 53.28
N ALA A 9 10.54 30.03 52.88
CA ALA A 9 9.92 31.00 53.77
C ALA A 9 8.39 30.78 53.73
N GLY A 10 7.83 30.31 54.83
CA GLY A 10 6.38 30.18 55.03
C GLY A 10 5.76 31.52 55.35
N LEU A 11 4.80 31.92 54.53
CA LEU A 11 3.94 33.08 54.78
C LEU A 11 2.63 32.60 55.42
N ALA A 12 2.44 32.84 56.70
CA ALA A 12 1.19 32.57 57.42
C ALA A 12 0.22 33.72 57.20
N ILE A 13 -0.89 33.51 56.47
CA ILE A 13 -1.97 34.46 56.32
C ILE A 13 -3.03 34.16 57.38
N ALA A 14 -3.21 35.07 58.31
CA ALA A 14 -4.28 35.03 59.31
C ALA A 14 -5.62 35.37 58.65
N MET A 15 -6.54 34.41 58.57
CA MET A 15 -7.92 34.63 58.16
C MET A 15 -8.73 35.17 59.32
N THR A 16 -9.16 36.44 59.23
CA THR A 16 -10.18 37.00 60.08
C THR A 16 -11.55 36.60 59.55
N ALA A 17 -12.33 35.88 60.36
CA ALA A 17 -13.71 35.54 60.03
C ALA A 17 -14.61 36.80 60.12
N ALA A 18 -15.22 37.22 59.02
CA ALA A 18 -16.26 38.20 59.04
C ALA A 18 -17.61 37.49 59.32
N PRO A 19 -18.53 38.05 60.14
CA PRO A 19 -19.86 37.47 60.36
C PRO A 19 -20.69 37.53 59.11
N GLY A 20 -21.29 36.40 58.76
CA GLY A 20 -22.10 36.20 57.57
C GLY A 20 -23.35 37.06 57.59
N ALA A 21 -23.51 37.88 56.55
CA ALA A 21 -24.82 38.43 56.21
C ALA A 21 -25.60 37.35 55.44
N ASP A 22 -26.80 37.00 55.94
CA ASP A 22 -27.74 36.14 55.26
C ASP A 22 -28.06 36.68 53.85
N ALA A 23 -27.49 36.10 52.85
CA ALA A 23 -27.84 36.39 51.45
C ALA A 23 -29.18 35.68 51.13
N PRO A 24 -30.13 36.37 50.50
CA PRO A 24 -31.38 35.75 50.07
C PRO A 24 -31.10 34.56 49.16
N PRO A 25 -31.93 33.50 49.16
CA PRO A 25 -31.71 32.30 48.36
C PRO A 25 -31.65 32.70 46.88
N GLY A 26 -30.40 32.74 46.39
CA GLY A 26 -30.14 33.11 45.01
C GLY A 26 -30.82 32.12 44.08
N ARG A 27 -31.67 32.63 43.21
CA ARG A 27 -32.31 31.91 42.12
C ARG A 27 -31.19 31.23 41.30
N ARG A 28 -31.00 29.94 41.51
CA ARG A 28 -30.03 29.19 40.69
C ARG A 28 -30.50 29.22 39.25
N LEU A 29 -29.87 30.07 38.45
CA LEU A 29 -30.04 30.00 37.00
C LEU A 29 -29.61 28.60 36.54
N PRO A 30 -30.42 27.93 35.74
CA PRO A 30 -30.00 26.64 35.18
C PRO A 30 -28.70 26.86 34.40
N LEU A 31 -27.66 26.11 34.75
CA LEU A 31 -26.41 26.12 34.02
C LEU A 31 -26.72 25.82 32.54
N PRO A 32 -26.16 26.57 31.61
CA PRO A 32 -26.35 26.27 30.20
C PRO A 32 -25.91 24.83 29.95
N ARG A 33 -26.85 24.00 29.50
CA ARG A 33 -26.60 22.66 29.12
C ARG A 33 -25.70 22.74 27.88
N THR A 34 -24.38 22.56 28.05
CA THR A 34 -23.48 22.41 26.93
C THR A 34 -23.86 21.08 26.23
N VAL A 35 -24.64 21.21 25.19
CA VAL A 35 -24.83 20.08 24.26
C VAL A 35 -23.46 19.86 23.63
N ALA A 36 -22.77 18.81 24.07
CA ALA A 36 -21.58 18.36 23.37
C ALA A 36 -22.02 17.99 21.95
N THR A 37 -21.73 18.88 21.01
CA THR A 37 -21.92 18.56 19.59
C THR A 37 -20.92 17.45 19.31
N TYR A 38 -21.42 16.23 19.19
CA TYR A 38 -20.62 15.10 18.69
C TYR A 38 -20.28 15.43 17.24
N VAL A 39 -19.06 15.90 17.01
CA VAL A 39 -18.50 15.97 15.67
C VAL A 39 -17.98 14.56 15.39
N PRO A 40 -18.59 13.80 14.48
CA PRO A 40 -18.08 12.50 14.12
C PRO A 40 -16.71 12.71 13.47
N PHE A 41 -15.65 12.27 14.14
CA PHE A 41 -14.33 12.17 13.52
C PHE A 41 -14.37 11.05 12.51
N PHE A 42 -13.88 11.31 11.29
CA PHE A 42 -13.73 10.28 10.28
C PHE A 42 -12.83 9.15 10.83
N THR A 43 -13.24 7.89 10.64
CA THR A 43 -12.45 6.74 11.05
C THR A 43 -12.11 5.87 9.84
N TRP A 44 -10.87 5.43 9.79
CA TRP A 44 -10.37 4.48 8.79
C TRP A 44 -10.64 3.02 9.14
N ASN A 45 -11.22 2.73 10.31
CA ASN A 45 -11.56 1.37 10.73
C ASN A 45 -12.60 0.73 9.80
N GLY A 46 -12.42 -0.56 9.54
CA GLY A 46 -13.43 -1.38 8.89
C GLY A 46 -12.92 -2.13 7.67
N ALA A 47 -13.77 -3.00 7.17
CA ALA A 47 -13.58 -3.70 5.92
C ALA A 47 -13.87 -2.76 4.75
N TYR A 48 -13.20 -2.98 3.63
CA TYR A 48 -13.47 -2.27 2.40
C TYR A 48 -13.27 -3.17 1.19
N VAL A 49 -13.98 -2.84 0.13
CA VAL A 49 -13.81 -3.42 -1.20
C VAL A 49 -13.64 -2.30 -2.21
N GLY A 50 -12.91 -2.53 -3.28
CA GLY A 50 -12.66 -1.49 -4.25
C GLY A 50 -12.31 -2.00 -5.63
N LEU A 51 -12.27 -1.07 -6.56
CA LEU A 51 -11.79 -1.27 -7.92
C LEU A 51 -10.55 -0.41 -8.13
N ASN A 52 -9.62 -0.94 -8.89
CA ASN A 52 -8.41 -0.21 -9.25
C ASN A 52 -8.09 -0.38 -10.73
N ALA A 53 -7.40 0.61 -11.27
CA ALA A 53 -6.83 0.55 -12.62
C ALA A 53 -5.51 1.33 -12.66
N GLY A 54 -4.60 0.92 -13.52
CA GLY A 54 -3.29 1.54 -13.58
C GLY A 54 -2.47 1.14 -14.78
N TYR A 55 -1.20 1.49 -14.69
CA TYR A 55 -0.23 1.22 -15.72
C TYR A 55 1.06 0.69 -15.11
N GLY A 56 1.52 -0.45 -15.62
CA GLY A 56 2.78 -1.08 -15.26
C GLY A 56 3.86 -0.80 -16.29
N PHE A 57 5.06 -0.54 -15.80
CA PHE A 57 6.26 -0.38 -16.61
C PHE A 57 7.45 -0.99 -15.87
N GLY A 58 8.31 -1.67 -16.61
CA GLY A 58 9.42 -2.40 -15.98
C GLY A 58 10.38 -2.97 -16.98
N SER A 59 11.09 -3.99 -16.57
CA SER A 59 12.07 -4.67 -17.42
C SER A 59 12.01 -6.18 -17.26
N SER A 60 12.26 -6.87 -18.36
CA SER A 60 12.51 -8.29 -18.39
C SER A 60 13.91 -8.55 -18.98
N GLN A 61 14.52 -9.63 -18.55
CA GLN A 61 15.81 -10.09 -19.06
C GLN A 61 15.79 -11.61 -19.11
N TRP A 62 16.27 -12.17 -20.21
CA TRP A 62 16.46 -13.60 -20.37
C TRP A 62 17.94 -13.91 -20.25
N THR A 63 18.28 -14.91 -19.46
CA THR A 63 19.65 -15.36 -19.23
C THR A 63 19.73 -16.86 -19.50
N ASP A 64 20.58 -17.27 -20.41
CA ASP A 64 20.89 -18.67 -20.65
C ASP A 64 21.56 -19.29 -19.41
N THR A 65 21.04 -20.39 -18.91
CA THR A 65 21.53 -20.99 -17.66
C THR A 65 22.87 -21.75 -17.83
N ILE A 66 23.27 -22.11 -19.07
CA ILE A 66 24.50 -22.83 -19.38
C ILE A 66 25.61 -21.86 -19.75
N THR A 67 25.36 -21.02 -20.76
CA THR A 67 26.39 -20.13 -21.30
C THR A 67 26.46 -18.79 -20.52
N GLN A 68 25.49 -18.50 -19.66
CA GLN A 68 25.34 -17.23 -18.92
C GLN A 68 25.22 -16.01 -19.84
N ILE A 69 24.97 -16.23 -21.14
CA ILE A 69 24.71 -15.15 -22.08
C ILE A 69 23.30 -14.60 -21.81
N SER A 70 23.19 -13.30 -21.65
CA SER A 70 21.91 -12.64 -21.40
C SER A 70 21.45 -11.83 -22.59
N THR A 71 20.14 -11.75 -22.80
CA THR A 71 19.57 -10.65 -23.58
C THR A 71 19.82 -9.35 -22.86
N ASN A 72 19.88 -8.23 -23.58
CA ASN A 72 19.83 -6.93 -22.91
C ASN A 72 18.48 -6.79 -22.16
N LYS A 73 18.47 -6.02 -21.07
CA LYS A 73 17.22 -5.66 -20.41
C LYS A 73 16.33 -4.93 -21.41
N PHE A 74 15.12 -5.43 -21.61
CA PHE A 74 14.13 -4.79 -22.48
C PHE A 74 12.91 -4.36 -21.69
N GLY A 75 12.31 -3.25 -22.12
CA GLY A 75 11.15 -2.68 -21.45
C GLY A 75 9.91 -3.54 -21.62
N ILE A 76 9.16 -3.70 -20.54
CA ILE A 76 7.81 -4.26 -20.52
C ILE A 76 6.85 -3.19 -20.02
N LYS A 77 5.66 -3.11 -20.60
CA LYS A 77 4.66 -2.11 -20.20
C LYS A 77 3.26 -2.55 -20.58
N GLY A 78 2.26 -2.03 -19.86
CA GLY A 78 0.86 -2.31 -20.15
C GLY A 78 -0.10 -1.82 -19.09
N GLY A 79 -1.37 -1.75 -19.43
CA GLY A 79 -2.45 -1.44 -18.49
C GLY A 79 -2.76 -2.62 -17.60
N LEU A 80 -3.32 -2.33 -16.43
CA LEU A 80 -3.89 -3.31 -15.52
C LEU A 80 -5.18 -2.74 -14.90
N ALA A 81 -6.11 -3.63 -14.54
CA ALA A 81 -7.34 -3.30 -13.83
C ALA A 81 -7.82 -4.49 -13.01
N GLY A 82 -8.38 -4.23 -11.85
CA GLY A 82 -8.81 -5.29 -10.96
C GLY A 82 -9.59 -4.84 -9.75
N GLY A 83 -9.65 -5.73 -8.77
CA GLY A 83 -10.38 -5.53 -7.52
C GLY A 83 -9.46 -5.64 -6.30
N THR A 84 -9.85 -4.93 -5.27
CA THR A 84 -9.16 -4.87 -3.99
C THR A 84 -10.14 -5.21 -2.88
N VAL A 85 -9.66 -5.93 -1.86
CA VAL A 85 -10.35 -6.15 -0.59
C VAL A 85 -9.37 -5.94 0.55
N GLY A 86 -9.82 -5.32 1.63
CA GLY A 86 -8.94 -5.10 2.76
C GLY A 86 -9.69 -4.83 4.06
N TYR A 87 -8.91 -4.73 5.12
CA TYR A 87 -9.37 -4.38 6.44
C TYR A 87 -8.37 -3.47 7.14
N ASN A 88 -8.85 -2.36 7.68
CA ASN A 88 -8.04 -1.40 8.43
C ASN A 88 -8.42 -1.39 9.90
N LEU A 89 -7.40 -1.23 10.75
CA LEU A 89 -7.51 -0.93 12.17
C LEU A 89 -6.82 0.41 12.43
N GLN A 90 -7.57 1.36 12.95
CA GLN A 90 -7.03 2.67 13.34
C GLN A 90 -6.75 2.68 14.84
N LEU A 91 -5.50 2.95 15.20
CA LEU A 91 -5.00 3.10 16.57
C LEU A 91 -4.60 4.56 16.75
N SER A 92 -5.53 5.38 17.22
CA SER A 92 -5.37 6.84 17.28
C SER A 92 -5.13 7.43 15.87
N THR A 93 -3.94 7.89 15.58
CA THR A 93 -3.54 8.47 14.28
C THR A 93 -2.84 7.44 13.36
N VAL A 94 -2.49 6.28 13.87
CA VAL A 94 -1.84 5.22 13.08
C VAL A 94 -2.90 4.26 12.56
N VAL A 95 -2.85 3.96 11.28
CA VAL A 95 -3.70 2.96 10.62
C VAL A 95 -2.82 1.80 10.20
N VAL A 96 -3.18 0.59 10.62
CA VAL A 96 -2.58 -0.65 10.14
C VAL A 96 -3.64 -1.48 9.45
N GLY A 97 -3.27 -2.22 8.41
CA GLY A 97 -4.25 -2.99 7.66
C GLY A 97 -3.64 -4.11 6.86
N LEU A 98 -4.54 -4.95 6.37
CA LEU A 98 -4.22 -5.99 5.38
C LEU A 98 -5.02 -5.71 4.12
N GLU A 99 -4.39 -5.90 2.97
CA GLU A 99 -5.01 -5.69 1.66
C GLU A 99 -4.63 -6.83 0.73
N GLY A 100 -5.62 -7.34 0.01
CA GLY A 100 -5.44 -8.27 -1.09
C GLY A 100 -6.02 -7.69 -2.37
N ASP A 101 -5.37 -7.89 -3.48
CA ASP A 101 -5.87 -7.49 -4.80
C ASP A 101 -5.57 -8.54 -5.87
N ILE A 102 -6.39 -8.51 -6.90
CA ILE A 102 -6.19 -9.29 -8.11
C ILE A 102 -6.50 -8.41 -9.31
N ASP A 103 -5.55 -8.30 -10.23
CA ASP A 103 -5.60 -7.45 -11.40
C ASP A 103 -5.42 -8.29 -12.68
N TRP A 104 -6.26 -8.09 -13.67
CA TRP A 104 -5.96 -8.47 -15.04
C TRP A 104 -4.87 -7.55 -15.57
N SER A 105 -3.86 -8.13 -16.20
CA SER A 105 -2.67 -7.42 -16.64
C SER A 105 -2.43 -7.62 -18.13
N GLY A 106 -2.14 -6.54 -18.83
CA GLY A 106 -1.70 -6.51 -20.21
C GLY A 106 -0.22 -6.13 -20.35
N ILE A 107 0.58 -6.31 -19.30
CA ILE A 107 2.01 -5.97 -19.32
C ILE A 107 2.76 -6.93 -20.23
N LYS A 108 3.43 -6.40 -21.25
CA LYS A 108 4.19 -7.18 -22.22
C LYS A 108 5.36 -6.40 -22.80
N GLY A 109 6.34 -7.15 -23.32
CA GLY A 109 7.46 -6.59 -24.07
C GLY A 109 8.19 -7.68 -24.84
N SER A 110 9.01 -7.30 -25.80
CA SER A 110 9.77 -8.22 -26.64
C SER A 110 11.14 -7.66 -26.99
N THR A 111 12.04 -8.58 -27.34
CA THR A 111 13.38 -8.26 -27.84
C THR A 111 13.83 -9.27 -28.89
N THR A 112 14.70 -8.86 -29.77
CA THR A 112 15.40 -9.71 -30.77
C THR A 112 16.90 -9.82 -30.47
N ILE A 113 17.41 -9.09 -29.48
CA ILE A 113 18.85 -9.03 -29.16
C ILE A 113 19.24 -10.28 -28.36
N ASN A 114 20.22 -11.03 -28.86
CA ASN A 114 20.69 -12.30 -28.28
C ASN A 114 19.55 -13.30 -28.06
N CYS A 115 18.61 -13.35 -28.98
CA CYS A 115 17.51 -14.31 -29.03
C CYS A 115 17.52 -14.96 -30.41
N ILE A 116 17.27 -16.26 -30.51
CA ILE A 116 17.25 -17.03 -31.79
C ILE A 116 16.23 -16.41 -32.79
N SER A 117 15.13 -15.84 -32.24
CA SER A 117 14.11 -15.13 -32.99
C SER A 117 13.62 -13.94 -32.15
N THR A 118 12.33 -13.78 -31.97
CA THR A 118 11.76 -12.78 -31.05
C THR A 118 11.41 -13.44 -29.72
N CYS A 119 12.07 -12.98 -28.65
CA CYS A 119 11.72 -13.34 -27.27
C CYS A 119 10.69 -12.36 -26.71
N GLN A 120 9.54 -12.87 -26.29
CA GLN A 120 8.47 -12.09 -25.73
C GLN A 120 8.21 -12.50 -24.27
N THR A 121 8.01 -11.51 -23.40
CA THR A 121 7.54 -11.73 -22.03
C THR A 121 6.20 -11.01 -21.85
N SER A 122 5.25 -11.68 -21.21
CA SER A 122 3.95 -11.09 -20.87
C SER A 122 3.46 -11.58 -19.50
N ASN A 123 2.61 -10.77 -18.88
CA ASN A 123 1.92 -11.09 -17.64
C ASN A 123 0.42 -10.91 -17.90
N SER A 124 -0.38 -11.92 -17.56
CA SER A 124 -1.84 -11.92 -17.81
C SER A 124 -2.64 -11.54 -16.59
N TRP A 125 -2.12 -11.81 -15.40
CA TRP A 125 -2.72 -11.43 -14.14
C TRP A 125 -1.66 -11.25 -13.05
N LEU A 126 -1.96 -10.38 -12.12
CA LEU A 126 -1.14 -10.09 -10.96
C LEU A 126 -2.04 -10.04 -9.72
N GLY A 127 -1.67 -10.75 -8.66
CA GLY A 127 -2.34 -10.66 -7.37
C GLY A 127 -1.34 -10.28 -6.30
N THR A 128 -1.79 -9.61 -5.25
CA THR A 128 -0.95 -9.30 -4.10
C THR A 128 -1.67 -9.55 -2.78
N ALA A 129 -0.89 -9.88 -1.74
CA ALA A 129 -1.33 -9.93 -0.34
C ALA A 129 -0.34 -9.11 0.48
N ARG A 130 -0.81 -8.01 1.06
CA ARG A 130 0.05 -6.97 1.61
C ARG A 130 -0.42 -6.50 2.98
N GLY A 131 0.56 -6.17 3.85
CA GLY A 131 0.32 -5.31 5.00
C GLY A 131 0.44 -3.85 4.59
N ARG A 132 -0.32 -2.97 5.23
CA ARG A 132 -0.20 -1.52 5.08
C ARG A 132 -0.10 -0.84 6.44
N ILE A 133 0.67 0.23 6.50
CA ILE A 133 0.78 1.11 7.65
C ILE A 133 0.74 2.56 7.17
N GLY A 134 -0.11 3.37 7.78
CA GLY A 134 -0.31 4.76 7.41
C GLY A 134 -0.54 5.67 8.60
N TYR A 135 -0.58 6.94 8.33
CA TYR A 135 -0.87 7.98 9.31
C TYR A 135 -2.12 8.76 8.86
N ALA A 136 -3.15 8.74 9.72
CA ALA A 136 -4.43 9.39 9.44
C ALA A 136 -4.36 10.89 9.77
N PHE A 137 -4.52 11.71 8.74
CA PHE A 137 -4.76 13.15 8.84
C PHE A 137 -6.24 13.41 8.51
N ASP A 138 -7.15 13.07 9.43
CA ASP A 138 -8.58 13.10 9.21
C ASP A 138 -8.99 12.30 7.96
N HIS A 139 -9.39 12.94 6.87
CA HIS A 139 -9.80 12.31 5.61
C HIS A 139 -8.64 11.91 4.68
N PHE A 140 -7.39 12.17 5.06
CA PHE A 140 -6.22 11.92 4.25
C PHE A 140 -5.30 10.90 4.92
N LEU A 141 -4.91 9.84 4.19
CA LEU A 141 -4.11 8.74 4.68
C LEU A 141 -2.94 8.45 3.74
N PRO A 142 -1.75 9.03 3.98
CA PRO A 142 -0.52 8.51 3.41
C PRO A 142 -0.16 7.17 4.05
N TYR A 143 0.29 6.21 3.26
CA TYR A 143 0.64 4.88 3.74
C TYR A 143 1.77 4.23 2.96
N PHE A 144 2.45 3.31 3.61
CA PHE A 144 3.37 2.35 3.02
C PHE A 144 2.73 0.97 3.02
N THR A 145 3.11 0.15 2.05
CA THR A 145 2.58 -1.20 1.90
C THR A 145 3.67 -2.16 1.43
N GLY A 146 3.56 -3.42 1.82
CA GLY A 146 4.50 -4.45 1.39
C GLY A 146 3.99 -5.84 1.69
N GLY A 147 4.43 -6.82 0.92
CA GLY A 147 3.98 -8.19 1.08
C GLY A 147 4.37 -9.11 -0.07
N ALA A 148 3.57 -10.16 -0.26
CA ALA A 148 3.74 -11.13 -1.32
C ALA A 148 3.04 -10.66 -2.61
N ALA A 149 3.65 -10.99 -3.75
CA ALA A 149 3.08 -10.83 -5.07
C ALA A 149 3.01 -12.18 -5.78
N PHE A 150 1.95 -12.40 -6.53
CA PHE A 150 1.70 -13.61 -7.30
C PHE A 150 1.36 -13.20 -8.72
N GLY A 151 1.89 -13.88 -9.71
CA GLY A 151 1.57 -13.52 -11.08
C GLY A 151 1.99 -14.60 -12.08
N GLU A 152 1.31 -14.61 -13.21
CA GLU A 152 1.64 -15.48 -14.30
C GLU A 152 2.71 -14.81 -15.19
N VAL A 153 3.85 -15.44 -15.33
CA VAL A 153 4.89 -15.03 -16.27
C VAL A 153 4.86 -15.97 -17.46
N LYS A 154 4.52 -15.40 -18.62
CA LYS A 154 4.55 -16.10 -19.91
C LYS A 154 5.77 -15.64 -20.70
N GLY A 155 6.50 -16.60 -21.22
CA GLY A 155 7.54 -16.34 -22.19
C GLY A 155 7.28 -17.13 -23.46
N SER A 156 7.58 -16.53 -24.60
CA SER A 156 7.51 -17.20 -25.90
C SER A 156 8.68 -16.79 -26.79
N VAL A 157 9.16 -17.77 -27.56
CA VAL A 157 10.11 -17.54 -28.65
C VAL A 157 9.38 -17.84 -29.96
N LEU A 158 9.30 -16.83 -30.82
CA LEU A 158 8.55 -16.93 -32.07
C LEU A 158 9.09 -18.04 -32.96
N GLY A 159 8.23 -19.00 -33.33
CA GLY A 159 8.57 -20.15 -34.15
C GLY A 159 9.10 -21.38 -33.40
N PHE A 160 9.29 -21.32 -32.09
CA PHE A 160 9.82 -22.43 -31.28
C PHE A 160 8.83 -22.91 -30.21
N GLY A 161 8.42 -22.05 -29.28
CA GLY A 161 7.52 -22.48 -28.24
C GLY A 161 7.17 -21.38 -27.24
N SER A 162 6.36 -21.75 -26.25
CA SER A 162 5.95 -20.86 -25.16
C SER A 162 5.86 -21.63 -23.84
N PHE A 163 6.02 -20.91 -22.75
CA PHE A 163 5.78 -21.42 -21.41
C PHE A 163 4.93 -20.42 -20.61
N SER A 164 4.28 -20.94 -19.60
CA SER A 164 3.54 -20.17 -18.60
C SER A 164 3.82 -20.72 -17.22
N GLN A 165 4.22 -19.86 -16.30
CA GLN A 165 4.45 -20.23 -14.91
C GLN A 165 3.89 -19.18 -13.97
N THR A 166 3.16 -19.63 -12.94
CA THR A 166 2.81 -18.79 -11.82
C THR A 166 4.00 -18.65 -10.89
N LYS A 167 4.40 -17.42 -10.62
CA LYS A 167 5.50 -17.07 -9.73
C LYS A 167 5.02 -16.36 -8.50
N VAL A 168 5.76 -16.59 -7.42
CA VAL A 168 5.60 -15.88 -6.15
C VAL A 168 6.82 -15.00 -5.96
N GLY A 169 6.57 -13.73 -5.65
CA GLY A 169 7.60 -12.75 -5.41
C GLY A 169 7.22 -11.82 -4.27
N TRP A 170 7.79 -10.66 -4.25
CA TRP A 170 7.52 -9.64 -3.25
C TRP A 170 7.10 -8.33 -3.91
N THR A 171 6.39 -7.51 -3.14
CA THR A 171 6.00 -6.15 -3.53
C THR A 171 6.18 -5.19 -2.38
N ALA A 172 6.54 -3.97 -2.70
CA ALA A 172 6.58 -2.86 -1.76
C ALA A 172 6.14 -1.58 -2.47
N GLY A 173 5.53 -0.68 -1.72
CA GLY A 173 5.03 0.54 -2.30
C GLY A 173 4.58 1.57 -1.28
N ALA A 174 4.03 2.65 -1.81
CA ALA A 174 3.46 3.74 -1.03
C ALA A 174 2.24 4.30 -1.76
N GLY A 175 1.31 4.86 -1.00
CA GLY A 175 0.12 5.45 -1.56
C GLY A 175 -0.45 6.56 -0.70
N LEU A 176 -1.40 7.23 -1.29
CA LEU A 176 -2.21 8.27 -0.68
C LEU A 176 -3.67 7.88 -0.86
N GLU A 177 -4.44 7.90 0.22
CA GLU A 177 -5.87 7.63 0.18
C GLU A 177 -6.62 8.84 0.75
N TYR A 178 -7.72 9.20 0.11
CA TYR A 178 -8.57 10.33 0.51
C TYR A 178 -10.02 9.88 0.61
N ALA A 179 -10.63 10.14 1.76
CA ALA A 179 -12.03 9.87 2.02
C ALA A 179 -12.86 11.11 1.65
N PHE A 180 -13.67 11.01 0.62
CA PHE A 180 -14.57 12.11 0.21
C PHE A 180 -15.97 11.98 0.81
N THR A 181 -16.31 10.82 1.35
CA THR A 181 -17.46 10.59 2.24
C THR A 181 -17.06 9.57 3.31
N ASP A 182 -17.96 9.32 4.27
CA ASP A 182 -17.72 8.35 5.33
C ASP A 182 -17.48 6.92 4.84
N ASN A 183 -18.00 6.58 3.67
CA ASN A 183 -17.91 5.24 3.09
C ASN A 183 -17.04 5.17 1.82
N TRP A 184 -16.86 6.27 1.09
CA TRP A 184 -16.14 6.25 -0.17
C TRP A 184 -14.78 6.90 -0.06
N THR A 185 -13.75 6.18 -0.49
CA THR A 185 -12.39 6.68 -0.58
C THR A 185 -11.83 6.53 -1.99
N THR A 186 -10.88 7.35 -2.33
CA THR A 186 -10.06 7.22 -3.54
C THR A 186 -8.61 7.07 -3.16
N LYS A 187 -7.88 6.24 -3.89
CA LYS A 187 -6.44 6.01 -3.64
C LYS A 187 -5.61 6.20 -4.90
N LEU A 188 -4.39 6.68 -4.70
CA LEU A 188 -3.32 6.67 -5.68
C LEU A 188 -2.14 5.91 -5.07
N GLU A 189 -1.63 4.90 -5.78
CA GLU A 189 -0.63 3.99 -5.24
C GLU A 189 0.48 3.73 -6.26
N TYR A 190 1.70 3.68 -5.77
CA TYR A 190 2.87 3.17 -6.48
C TYR A 190 3.30 1.85 -5.86
N LEU A 191 3.48 0.83 -6.69
CA LEU A 191 3.98 -0.49 -6.29
C LEU A 191 5.20 -0.87 -7.12
N TYR A 192 6.21 -1.36 -6.46
CA TYR A 192 7.29 -2.12 -7.07
C TYR A 192 7.03 -3.60 -6.86
N VAL A 193 7.10 -4.40 -7.93
CA VAL A 193 6.83 -5.83 -7.92
C VAL A 193 8.02 -6.57 -8.53
N ASP A 194 8.55 -7.56 -7.84
CA ASP A 194 9.59 -8.47 -8.30
C ASP A 194 9.08 -9.91 -8.17
N LEU A 195 8.74 -10.55 -9.29
CA LEU A 195 8.28 -11.93 -9.35
C LEU A 195 9.45 -12.93 -9.43
N GLY A 196 10.69 -12.47 -9.29
CA GLY A 196 11.87 -13.32 -9.35
C GLY A 196 12.15 -13.86 -10.76
N LYS A 197 12.57 -15.11 -10.84
CA LYS A 197 12.97 -15.78 -12.07
C LYS A 197 11.97 -16.87 -12.45
N ALA A 198 11.60 -16.92 -13.72
CA ALA A 198 10.84 -18.01 -14.34
C ALA A 198 11.74 -18.75 -15.31
N THR A 199 11.85 -20.07 -15.20
CA THR A 199 12.71 -20.87 -16.05
C THR A 199 11.94 -21.37 -17.25
N CYS A 200 12.42 -21.04 -18.43
CA CYS A 200 11.99 -21.59 -19.71
C CYS A 200 12.86 -22.79 -20.05
N ASN A 201 12.26 -23.96 -20.02
CA ASN A 201 12.97 -25.22 -20.34
C ASN A 201 13.33 -25.32 -21.84
N ALA A 202 14.20 -26.27 -22.20
CA ALA A 202 14.65 -26.52 -23.58
C ALA A 202 13.49 -26.65 -24.60
N ALA A 203 12.33 -27.19 -24.16
CA ALA A 203 11.15 -27.33 -25.03
C ALA A 203 10.53 -25.96 -25.46
N CYS A 204 10.77 -24.88 -24.73
CA CYS A 204 10.25 -23.56 -25.11
C CYS A 204 11.29 -22.74 -25.87
N SER A 205 12.56 -22.97 -25.64
CA SER A 205 13.66 -22.20 -26.26
C SER A 205 14.20 -22.85 -27.54
N GLY A 206 13.89 -24.12 -27.79
CA GLY A 206 14.46 -24.90 -28.86
C GLY A 206 15.94 -25.29 -28.66
N GLY A 207 16.46 -25.07 -27.44
CA GLY A 207 17.87 -25.30 -27.07
C GLY A 207 18.07 -25.30 -25.57
N ASP A 208 19.02 -24.51 -25.09
CA ASP A 208 19.36 -24.43 -23.67
C ASP A 208 18.26 -23.75 -22.84
N PRO A 209 18.08 -24.08 -21.55
CA PRO A 209 17.09 -23.45 -20.69
C PRO A 209 17.46 -21.99 -20.36
N PHE A 210 16.46 -21.11 -20.29
CA PHE A 210 16.62 -19.71 -19.97
C PHE A 210 15.90 -19.33 -18.68
N ASP A 211 16.54 -18.48 -17.89
CA ASP A 211 15.92 -17.79 -16.75
C ASP A 211 15.36 -16.43 -17.19
N VAL A 212 14.07 -16.23 -17.01
CA VAL A 212 13.37 -15.00 -17.35
C VAL A 212 13.09 -14.22 -16.06
N THR A 213 13.69 -13.05 -15.91
CA THR A 213 13.46 -12.15 -14.78
C THR A 213 12.32 -11.18 -15.10
N PHE A 214 11.39 -10.99 -14.17
CA PHE A 214 10.27 -10.07 -14.32
C PHE A 214 10.23 -9.10 -13.16
N LYS A 215 10.44 -7.81 -13.46
CA LYS A 215 10.36 -6.70 -12.51
C LYS A 215 9.52 -5.58 -13.09
N THR A 216 8.57 -5.07 -12.33
CA THR A 216 7.69 -4.02 -12.79
C THR A 216 7.37 -3.01 -11.70
N SER A 217 7.27 -1.75 -12.09
CA SER A 217 6.71 -0.66 -11.30
C SER A 217 5.31 -0.38 -11.81
N ILE A 218 4.38 -0.17 -10.89
CA ILE A 218 2.96 0.04 -11.19
C ILE A 218 2.54 1.35 -10.55
N VAL A 219 1.90 2.21 -11.32
CA VAL A 219 1.13 3.36 -10.81
C VAL A 219 -0.33 3.07 -11.06
N ARG A 220 -1.13 3.08 -9.99
CA ARG A 220 -2.57 2.78 -10.09
C ARG A 220 -3.41 3.72 -9.22
N GLY A 221 -4.61 4.02 -9.71
CA GLY A 221 -5.66 4.69 -8.96
C GLY A 221 -6.79 3.73 -8.65
N GLY A 222 -7.53 3.99 -7.59
CA GLY A 222 -8.67 3.16 -7.22
C GLY A 222 -9.71 3.91 -6.41
N VAL A 223 -10.89 3.30 -6.33
CA VAL A 223 -12.00 3.77 -5.50
C VAL A 223 -12.42 2.61 -4.61
N ASN A 224 -12.57 2.86 -3.32
CA ASN A 224 -12.96 1.87 -2.33
C ASN A 224 -14.28 2.27 -1.67
N TYR A 225 -15.07 1.28 -1.34
CA TYR A 225 -16.24 1.39 -0.46
C TYR A 225 -15.93 0.72 0.88
N LYS A 226 -16.01 1.50 1.94
CA LYS A 226 -15.80 1.07 3.33
C LYS A 226 -17.14 0.80 4.00
N PHE A 227 -17.22 -0.31 4.71
CA PHE A 227 -18.40 -0.74 5.47
C PHE A 227 -18.41 -0.19 6.89
#